data_3853323933cc66c636dcf9fd79450cb9
#
_entry.id   3853323933cc66c636dcf9fd79450cb9
#
_cell.length_a   1.000
_cell.length_b   1.000
_cell.length_c   1.000
_cell.angle_alpha   90.00
_cell.angle_beta   90.00
_cell.angle_gamma   90.00
#
_symmetry.space_group_name_H-M   'P 1'
#
loop_
_entity.id
_entity.type
_entity.pdbx_description
1 polymer ?
#
loop_
_entity_poly.entity_id
_entity_poly.type
_entity_poly.pdbx_seq_one_letter_code
_entity_poly.pdbx_strand_id
1 'polypeptide(L)'
;MLDNDRSAGIHHITAIAGEPKRHVAFYTGTLGLRMVKRTVNFDDPGTWHLYYGDEIGSPGTALTFFVWNQLPQGRHGAGEAQEIAFAIPSGSLDYWRKRLSDKGIAHRKAPDRFGEQAIAFDDPDGHKLELVGSRSAGEVPGWSNGEVPA
;
A
#
# COMPACT_ATOMS: atom_id res chain seq x y z
N MET A 1 -2.34 -35.80 6.08
CA MET A 1 -2.07 -35.04 7.33
C MET A 1 -1.66 -33.65 6.88
N LEU A 2 -2.55 -32.66 6.96
CA LEU A 2 -2.20 -31.29 6.60
C LEU A 2 -1.40 -30.75 7.79
N ASP A 3 -0.16 -30.34 7.53
CA ASP A 3 0.72 -29.68 8.49
C ASP A 3 0.14 -28.27 8.75
N ASN A 4 -0.77 -28.18 9.71
CA ASN A 4 -1.70 -27.06 9.87
C ASN A 4 -1.25 -26.07 10.97
N ASP A 5 0.00 -26.16 11.44
CA ASP A 5 0.48 -25.38 12.59
C ASP A 5 1.36 -24.17 12.23
N ARG A 6 1.46 -23.80 10.95
CA ARG A 6 2.22 -22.62 10.54
C ARG A 6 1.27 -21.51 10.08
N SER A 7 1.31 -20.38 10.78
CA SER A 7 0.72 -19.14 10.26
C SER A 7 1.38 -18.78 8.93
N ALA A 8 0.57 -18.56 7.89
CA ALA A 8 1.05 -18.12 6.58
C ALA A 8 1.46 -16.63 6.55
N GLY A 9 1.44 -15.95 7.69
CA GLY A 9 1.72 -14.52 7.79
C GLY A 9 0.45 -13.64 7.70
N ILE A 10 0.65 -12.36 7.46
CA ILE A 10 -0.45 -11.39 7.31
C ILE A 10 -1.10 -11.61 5.95
N HIS A 11 -2.44 -11.80 5.94
CA HIS A 11 -3.20 -11.94 4.70
C HIS A 11 -3.45 -10.58 4.03
N HIS A 12 -3.91 -9.60 4.79
CA HIS A 12 -4.16 -8.23 4.33
C HIS A 12 -4.13 -7.26 5.52
N ILE A 13 -4.04 -5.98 5.20
CA ILE A 13 -4.21 -4.86 6.13
C ILE A 13 -5.43 -4.08 5.68
N THR A 14 -6.26 -3.65 6.63
CA THR A 14 -7.42 -2.79 6.36
C THR A 14 -7.25 -1.44 7.06
N ALA A 15 -7.46 -0.36 6.33
CA ALA A 15 -7.41 1.01 6.82
C ALA A 15 -8.69 1.78 6.43
N ILE A 16 -8.75 3.05 6.81
CA ILE A 16 -9.87 3.95 6.50
C ILE A 16 -9.40 4.98 5.49
N ALA A 17 -10.19 5.20 4.44
CA ALA A 17 -9.95 6.25 3.45
C ALA A 17 -11.04 7.31 3.49
N GLY A 18 -10.67 8.52 3.11
CA GLY A 18 -11.58 9.66 2.95
C GLY A 18 -12.17 9.75 1.55
N GLU A 19 -11.76 10.74 0.75
CA GLU A 19 -12.30 11.01 -0.58
C GLU A 19 -11.90 9.93 -1.59
N PRO A 20 -12.89 9.17 -2.16
CA PRO A 20 -12.59 7.96 -2.91
C PRO A 20 -11.82 8.20 -4.21
N LYS A 21 -12.09 9.29 -4.95
CA LYS A 21 -11.42 9.55 -6.23
C LYS A 21 -9.94 9.85 -6.03
N ARG A 22 -9.62 10.70 -5.04
CA ARG A 22 -8.24 11.04 -4.69
C ARG A 22 -7.49 9.80 -4.21
N HIS A 23 -8.15 9.00 -3.38
CA HIS A 23 -7.60 7.76 -2.85
C HIS A 23 -7.27 6.76 -3.99
N VAL A 24 -8.23 6.47 -4.86
CA VAL A 24 -8.02 5.57 -6.01
C VAL A 24 -6.91 6.08 -6.92
N ALA A 25 -6.91 7.38 -7.28
CA ALA A 25 -5.88 7.97 -8.12
C ALA A 25 -4.47 7.83 -7.52
N PHE A 26 -4.34 7.90 -6.20
CA PHE A 26 -3.07 7.71 -5.52
C PHE A 26 -2.59 6.26 -5.60
N TYR A 27 -3.40 5.31 -5.16
CA TYR A 27 -2.98 3.91 -5.10
C TYR A 27 -2.81 3.27 -6.48
N THR A 28 -3.66 3.58 -7.45
CA THR A 28 -3.53 3.05 -8.81
C THR A 28 -2.63 3.88 -9.72
N GLY A 29 -2.66 5.20 -9.60
CA GLY A 29 -1.92 6.10 -10.50
C GLY A 29 -0.53 6.48 -9.97
N THR A 30 -0.36 6.73 -8.67
CA THR A 30 0.95 7.07 -8.10
C THR A 30 1.75 5.82 -7.75
N LEU A 31 1.18 4.89 -6.99
CA LEU A 31 1.86 3.66 -6.58
C LEU A 31 1.78 2.55 -7.63
N GLY A 32 0.83 2.61 -8.56
CA GLY A 32 0.70 1.61 -9.60
C GLY A 32 0.07 0.29 -9.15
N LEU A 33 -0.52 0.23 -7.96
CA LEU A 33 -1.19 -0.97 -7.49
C LEU A 33 -2.44 -1.28 -8.31
N ARG A 34 -2.75 -2.57 -8.45
CA ARG A 34 -4.00 -2.99 -9.05
C ARG A 34 -5.14 -2.87 -8.05
N MET A 35 -6.25 -2.25 -8.46
CA MET A 35 -7.52 -2.42 -7.74
C MET A 35 -8.09 -3.78 -8.11
N VAL A 36 -7.90 -4.77 -7.22
CA VAL A 36 -8.32 -6.16 -7.47
C VAL A 36 -9.80 -6.40 -7.18
N LYS A 37 -10.39 -5.57 -6.29
CA LYS A 37 -11.81 -5.68 -5.96
C LYS A 37 -12.37 -4.33 -5.48
N ARG A 38 -13.62 -4.05 -5.86
CA ARG A 38 -14.46 -3.01 -5.30
C ARG A 38 -15.80 -3.61 -4.88
N THR A 39 -16.15 -3.48 -3.64
CA THR A 39 -17.41 -3.97 -3.08
C THR A 39 -17.93 -3.00 -2.02
N VAL A 40 -19.02 -3.33 -1.37
CA VAL A 40 -19.53 -2.60 -0.20
C VAL A 40 -19.03 -3.25 1.08
N ASN A 41 -18.96 -2.47 2.16
CA ASN A 41 -18.71 -2.99 3.49
C ASN A 41 -19.90 -3.87 3.92
N PHE A 42 -19.60 -5.04 4.47
CA PHE A 42 -20.64 -5.97 4.91
C PHE A 42 -21.49 -5.41 6.06
N ASP A 43 -20.86 -4.71 6.99
CA ASP A 43 -21.53 -4.15 8.17
C ASP A 43 -22.16 -2.77 7.92
N ASP A 44 -21.74 -2.08 6.85
CA ASP A 44 -22.26 -0.78 6.43
C ASP A 44 -22.35 -0.72 4.89
N PRO A 45 -23.44 -1.20 4.28
CA PRO A 45 -23.56 -1.27 2.82
C PRO A 45 -23.51 0.07 2.09
N GLY A 46 -23.61 1.20 2.82
CA GLY A 46 -23.40 2.54 2.28
C GLY A 46 -21.95 2.91 2.05
N THR A 47 -21.02 2.09 2.54
CA THR A 47 -19.58 2.34 2.51
C THR A 47 -18.88 1.41 1.53
N TRP A 48 -18.02 1.98 0.66
CA TRP A 48 -17.17 1.19 -0.23
C TRP A 48 -16.08 0.45 0.54
N HIS A 49 -15.79 -0.78 0.10
CA HIS A 49 -14.62 -1.55 0.49
C HIS A 49 -13.75 -1.78 -0.75
N LEU A 50 -12.59 -1.12 -0.78
CA LEU A 50 -11.64 -1.15 -1.88
C LEU A 50 -10.48 -2.08 -1.53
N TYR A 51 -10.01 -2.85 -2.50
CA TYR A 51 -8.92 -3.80 -2.35
C TYR A 51 -7.86 -3.51 -3.41
N TYR A 52 -6.63 -3.33 -2.97
CA TYR A 52 -5.44 -3.20 -3.82
C TYR A 52 -4.49 -4.35 -3.55
N GLY A 53 -3.72 -4.76 -4.54
CA GLY A 53 -2.76 -5.85 -4.40
C GLY A 53 -1.93 -6.02 -5.67
N ASP A 54 -1.30 -7.19 -5.77
CA ASP A 54 -0.65 -7.66 -6.99
C ASP A 54 -1.67 -8.03 -8.08
N GLU A 55 -1.23 -8.71 -9.15
CA GLU A 55 -2.07 -9.06 -10.29
C GLU A 55 -3.34 -9.85 -9.92
N ILE A 56 -3.27 -10.73 -8.93
CA ILE A 56 -4.38 -11.62 -8.54
C ILE A 56 -4.91 -11.37 -7.11
N GLY A 57 -4.31 -10.44 -6.37
CA GLY A 57 -4.67 -10.16 -4.98
C GLY A 57 -4.21 -11.24 -4.02
N SER A 58 -2.98 -11.70 -4.18
CA SER A 58 -2.39 -12.75 -3.34
C SER A 58 -2.39 -12.39 -1.86
N PRO A 59 -2.58 -13.37 -0.96
CA PRO A 59 -2.38 -13.17 0.47
C PRO A 59 -1.01 -12.56 0.77
N GLY A 60 -0.98 -11.53 1.65
CA GLY A 60 0.25 -10.80 1.96
C GLY A 60 0.52 -9.57 1.09
N THR A 61 -0.14 -9.45 -0.07
CA THR A 61 -0.03 -8.28 -0.93
C THR A 61 -1.23 -7.35 -0.82
N ALA A 62 -2.33 -7.83 -0.22
CA ALA A 62 -3.58 -7.10 -0.20
C ALA A 62 -3.60 -5.98 0.85
N LEU A 63 -3.89 -4.76 0.37
CA LEU A 63 -4.18 -3.59 1.18
C LEU A 63 -5.62 -3.16 0.89
N THR A 64 -6.44 -3.00 1.93
CA THR A 64 -7.86 -2.72 1.76
C THR A 64 -8.27 -1.47 2.53
N PHE A 65 -9.35 -0.83 2.07
CA PHE A 65 -9.85 0.40 2.68
C PHE A 65 -11.36 0.45 2.75
N PHE A 66 -11.88 0.82 3.91
CA PHE A 66 -13.24 1.33 4.03
C PHE A 66 -13.26 2.83 3.76
N VAL A 67 -14.18 3.28 2.89
CA VAL A 67 -14.24 4.67 2.45
C VAL A 67 -15.34 5.42 3.20
N TRP A 68 -14.94 6.29 4.14
CA TRP A 68 -15.86 7.16 4.89
C TRP A 68 -15.49 8.64 4.67
N ASN A 69 -15.94 9.20 3.56
CA ASN A 69 -15.62 10.57 3.16
C ASN A 69 -16.26 11.68 4.03
N GLN A 70 -17.23 11.31 4.87
CA GLN A 70 -17.90 12.24 5.79
C GLN A 70 -17.24 12.29 7.18
N LEU A 71 -16.32 11.40 7.49
CA LEU A 71 -15.64 11.42 8.78
C LEU A 71 -14.50 12.43 8.82
N PRO A 72 -14.27 13.07 9.97
CA PRO A 72 -13.08 13.89 10.15
C PRO A 72 -11.83 13.02 10.08
N GLN A 73 -10.72 13.61 9.64
CA GLN A 73 -9.43 12.92 9.64
C GLN A 73 -9.07 12.44 11.05
N GLY A 74 -8.69 11.16 11.14
CA GLY A 74 -8.24 10.53 12.37
C GLY A 74 -6.91 11.11 12.88
N ARG A 75 -6.54 10.73 14.08
CA ARG A 75 -5.23 11.03 14.67
C ARG A 75 -4.54 9.73 15.02
N HIS A 76 -3.26 9.66 14.69
CA HIS A 76 -2.42 8.54 15.08
C HIS A 76 -2.38 8.35 16.60
N GLY A 77 -2.44 7.11 17.05
CA GLY A 77 -2.46 6.74 18.46
C GLY A 77 -1.65 5.48 18.75
N ALA A 78 -1.68 5.08 20.02
CA ALA A 78 -1.09 3.81 20.43
C ALA A 78 -1.96 2.63 20.00
N GLY A 79 -1.33 1.50 19.63
CA GLY A 79 -2.03 0.26 19.29
C GLY A 79 -2.52 0.14 17.86
N GLU A 80 -2.12 1.04 16.97
CA GLU A 80 -2.39 0.95 15.52
C GLU A 80 -1.18 0.46 14.75
N ALA A 81 -1.39 -0.03 13.52
CA ALA A 81 -0.34 -0.21 12.53
C ALA A 81 0.09 1.17 12.02
N GLN A 82 1.26 1.65 12.47
CA GLN A 82 1.69 3.02 12.23
C GLN A 82 2.22 3.26 10.82
N GLU A 83 2.80 2.25 10.19
CA GLU A 83 3.41 2.34 8.87
C GLU A 83 3.10 1.10 8.04
N ILE A 84 2.91 1.29 6.74
CA ILE A 84 2.74 0.23 5.75
C ILE A 84 3.94 0.27 4.81
N ALA A 85 4.72 -0.79 4.78
CA ALA A 85 5.91 -0.88 3.93
C ALA A 85 5.64 -1.78 2.72
N PHE A 86 6.02 -1.31 1.53
CA PHE A 86 6.01 -2.07 0.30
C PHE A 86 7.44 -2.43 -0.09
N ALA A 87 7.67 -3.68 -0.40
CA ALA A 87 8.94 -4.12 -0.96
C ALA A 87 9.02 -3.75 -2.45
N ILE A 88 10.10 -3.09 -2.84
CA ILE A 88 10.42 -2.75 -4.23
C ILE A 88 11.81 -3.28 -4.58
N PRO A 89 12.14 -3.53 -5.85
CA PRO A 89 13.51 -3.89 -6.24
C PRO A 89 14.51 -2.86 -5.74
N SER A 90 15.61 -3.31 -5.14
CA SER A 90 16.61 -2.42 -4.50
C SER A 90 17.21 -1.38 -5.47
N GLY A 91 17.31 -1.71 -6.76
CA GLY A 91 17.76 -0.81 -7.83
C GLY A 91 16.73 0.25 -8.27
N SER A 92 15.48 0.20 -7.78
CA SER A 92 14.42 1.09 -8.24
C SER A 92 14.21 2.34 -7.36
N LEU A 93 14.98 2.51 -6.29
CA LEU A 93 14.81 3.62 -5.34
C LEU A 93 14.89 5.00 -6.01
N ASP A 94 15.82 5.21 -6.95
CA ASP A 94 15.95 6.50 -7.63
C ASP A 94 14.78 6.78 -8.58
N TYR A 95 14.25 5.75 -9.24
CA TYR A 95 13.02 5.85 -10.01
C TYR A 95 11.87 6.32 -9.11
N TRP A 96 11.69 5.71 -7.95
CA TRP A 96 10.60 6.06 -7.03
C TRP A 96 10.75 7.46 -6.43
N ARG A 97 11.97 7.90 -6.08
CA ARG A 97 12.23 9.29 -5.62
C ARG A 97 11.79 10.28 -6.70
N LYS A 98 12.22 10.02 -7.94
CA LYS A 98 11.83 10.88 -9.07
C LYS A 98 10.32 10.86 -9.28
N ARG A 99 9.69 9.69 -9.29
CA ARG A 99 8.24 9.56 -9.50
C ARG A 99 7.43 10.30 -8.43
N LEU A 100 7.76 10.14 -7.15
CA LEU A 100 7.09 10.85 -6.07
C LEU A 100 7.27 12.36 -6.21
N SER A 101 8.46 12.84 -6.57
CA SER A 101 8.70 14.26 -6.87
C SER A 101 7.85 14.76 -8.04
N ASP A 102 7.83 14.03 -9.15
CA ASP A 102 7.06 14.40 -10.37
C ASP A 102 5.55 14.45 -10.09
N LYS A 103 5.06 13.62 -9.16
CA LYS A 103 3.66 13.60 -8.70
C LYS A 103 3.39 14.61 -7.57
N GLY A 104 4.40 15.38 -7.13
CA GLY A 104 4.25 16.37 -6.07
C GLY A 104 4.09 15.78 -4.66
N ILE A 105 4.49 14.52 -4.46
CA ILE A 105 4.40 13.84 -3.16
C ILE A 105 5.66 14.14 -2.34
N ALA A 106 5.46 14.78 -1.19
CA ALA A 106 6.54 15.01 -0.24
C ALA A 106 7.06 13.67 0.30
N HIS A 107 8.36 13.47 0.25
CA HIS A 107 8.99 12.24 0.70
C HIS A 107 10.36 12.50 1.32
N ARG A 108 10.85 11.54 2.10
CA ARG A 108 12.14 11.61 2.76
C ARG A 108 12.83 10.24 2.76
N LYS A 109 14.13 10.24 2.98
CA LYS A 109 14.84 9.01 3.32
C LYS A 109 14.32 8.53 4.68
N ALA A 110 13.89 7.27 4.77
CA ALA A 110 13.58 6.61 6.02
C ALA A 110 14.84 6.02 6.67
N PRO A 111 14.81 5.67 7.96
CA PRO A 111 15.83 4.83 8.57
C PRO A 111 15.97 3.50 7.82
N ASP A 112 17.19 3.00 7.71
CA ASP A 112 17.44 1.72 7.06
C ASP A 112 16.71 0.59 7.81
N ARG A 113 16.01 -0.26 7.07
CA ARG A 113 15.30 -1.44 7.58
C ARG A 113 16.15 -2.68 7.34
N PHE A 114 16.73 -3.24 8.40
CA PHE A 114 17.58 -4.46 8.31
C PHE A 114 18.69 -4.38 7.25
N GLY A 115 19.28 -3.18 7.07
CA GLY A 115 20.29 -2.92 6.04
C GLY A 115 19.73 -2.63 4.64
N GLU A 116 18.42 -2.48 4.51
CA GLU A 116 17.73 -2.06 3.29
C GLU A 116 17.34 -0.58 3.36
N GLN A 117 17.57 0.16 2.28
CA GLN A 117 17.21 1.57 2.20
C GLN A 117 15.70 1.73 1.97
N ALA A 118 15.11 2.78 2.53
CA ALA A 118 13.70 3.06 2.37
C ALA A 118 13.41 4.55 2.09
N ILE A 119 12.25 4.78 1.46
CA ILE A 119 11.67 6.10 1.20
C ILE A 119 10.35 6.18 1.94
N ALA A 120 10.19 7.17 2.82
CA ALA A 120 8.96 7.39 3.56
C ALA A 120 8.17 8.58 3.00
N PHE A 121 6.87 8.45 2.93
CA PHE A 121 5.90 9.46 2.49
C PHE A 121 4.53 9.18 3.09
N ASP A 122 3.59 10.10 2.93
CA ASP A 122 2.23 9.91 3.40
C ASP A 122 1.28 9.76 2.21
N ASP A 123 0.23 8.96 2.39
CA ASP A 123 -0.88 8.92 1.45
C ASP A 123 -1.80 10.15 1.60
N PRO A 124 -2.79 10.37 0.72
CA PRO A 124 -3.69 11.52 0.82
C PRO A 124 -4.50 11.62 2.12
N ASP A 125 -4.69 10.52 2.83
CA ASP A 125 -5.46 10.45 4.07
C ASP A 125 -4.57 10.47 5.33
N GLY A 126 -3.23 10.55 5.14
CA GLY A 126 -2.24 10.66 6.21
C GLY A 126 -1.69 9.33 6.72
N HIS A 127 -1.96 8.21 6.02
CA HIS A 127 -1.30 6.95 6.34
C HIS A 127 0.17 7.02 5.95
N LYS A 128 1.04 6.59 6.86
CA LYS A 128 2.48 6.55 6.63
C LYS A 128 2.85 5.35 5.80
N LEU A 129 3.52 5.59 4.70
CA LEU A 129 3.94 4.58 3.75
C LEU A 129 5.47 4.58 3.60
N GLU A 130 6.02 3.40 3.36
CA GLU A 130 7.43 3.23 3.01
C GLU A 130 7.58 2.36 1.75
N LEU A 131 8.53 2.73 0.90
CA LEU A 131 9.05 1.88 -0.17
C LEU A 131 10.42 1.39 0.26
N VAL A 132 10.56 0.09 0.50
CA VAL A 132 11.79 -0.54 0.98
C VAL A 132 12.45 -1.26 -0.17
N GLY A 133 13.68 -0.85 -0.49
CA GLY A 133 14.48 -1.47 -1.55
C GLY A 133 15.00 -2.83 -1.12
N SER A 134 14.22 -3.87 -1.36
CA SER A 134 14.54 -5.24 -0.97
C SER A 134 15.28 -6.00 -2.06
N ARG A 135 16.22 -6.86 -1.66
CA ARG A 135 16.94 -7.74 -2.57
C ARG A 135 16.09 -8.88 -3.10
N SER A 136 15.08 -9.29 -2.32
CA SER A 136 14.13 -10.34 -2.70
C SER A 136 12.94 -9.82 -3.51
N ALA A 137 12.72 -8.50 -3.54
CA ALA A 137 11.69 -7.94 -4.40
C ALA A 137 12.09 -8.07 -5.87
N GLY A 138 11.18 -8.50 -6.70
CA GLY A 138 11.43 -8.79 -8.12
C GLY A 138 11.68 -10.27 -8.44
N GLU A 139 11.79 -11.13 -7.43
CA GLU A 139 11.80 -12.60 -7.63
C GLU A 139 10.40 -13.14 -7.93
N VAL A 140 9.36 -12.38 -7.59
CA VAL A 140 7.96 -12.72 -7.88
C VAL A 140 7.45 -11.79 -9.00
N PRO A 141 6.79 -12.30 -10.03
CA PRO A 141 6.17 -11.46 -11.06
C PRO A 141 5.25 -10.42 -10.42
N GLY A 142 5.53 -9.16 -10.65
CA GLY A 142 4.75 -8.04 -10.13
C GLY A 142 3.68 -7.58 -11.12
N TRP A 143 2.68 -6.88 -10.62
CA TRP A 143 1.73 -6.15 -11.45
C TRP A 143 2.39 -4.88 -12.01
N SER A 144 2.12 -4.58 -13.29
CA SER A 144 2.46 -3.30 -13.91
C SER A 144 1.22 -2.68 -14.54
N ASN A 145 1.00 -1.39 -14.34
CA ASN A 145 -0.06 -0.64 -15.01
C ASN A 145 0.43 0.08 -16.29
N GLY A 146 1.66 -0.21 -16.72
CA GLY A 146 2.30 0.45 -17.86
C GLY A 146 3.00 1.78 -17.52
N GLU A 147 2.62 2.45 -16.43
CA GLU A 147 3.31 3.64 -15.93
C GLU A 147 4.35 3.31 -14.85
N VAL A 148 4.06 2.30 -14.05
CA VAL A 148 4.96 1.77 -13.01
C VAL A 148 5.43 0.40 -13.46
N PRO A 149 6.73 0.16 -13.62
CA PRO A 149 7.28 -1.15 -13.94
C PRO A 149 6.90 -2.20 -12.89
N ALA A 150 6.81 -3.45 -13.32
CA ALA A 150 6.59 -4.59 -12.42
C ALA A 150 7.81 -4.82 -11.52
#